data_1f59e363523947b5293d3468e20c189c
#
_entry.id   1f59e363523947b5293d3468e20c189c
#
_cell.length_a   1.000
_cell.length_b   1.000
_cell.length_c   1.000
_cell.angle_alpha   90.00
_cell.angle_beta   90.00
_cell.angle_gamma   90.00
#
_symmetry.space_group_name_H-M   'P 1'
#
loop_
_entity.id
_entity.type
_entity.pdbx_description
1 polymer ?
#
loop_
_entity_poly.entity_id
_entity_poly.type
_entity_poly.pdbx_seq_one_letter_code
_entity_poly.pdbx_strand_id
1 'polypeptide(L)'
;MRKLRLNNGTEMPQMGFGVFQITDQKQCEESVLTALKTGCRMIDTAACYGNEKAVGNAVLKSGIAREDVFLVSKVWIQDAGYDRTIRSFEKTLENLQTDYLDLYLIHMPYGDYHGSWRAMEELYRDGRIKAIGVCNFEADRLVDLILSHEVMPAVNQIEMHPFCQQRELRKVMEMYDIRTMAWAPFAEGRNGIFQNDTLAAVGSVYHKTPAQVILRWLIQEGIAVIPKSVHRERIEENFMVDDFQLADAEMEKIRDMDIRDTMILTIRSLDEVYRLHEIRFEQ
;
A
#
# COMPACT_ATOMS: atom_id res chain seq x y z
N MET A 1 18.17 -1.58 -1.10
CA MET A 1 16.78 -1.09 -1.08
C MET A 1 16.59 -0.19 0.13
N ARG A 2 15.98 0.98 -0.07
CA ARG A 2 15.69 1.94 1.01
C ARG A 2 14.60 1.38 1.93
N LYS A 3 14.70 1.68 3.22
CA LYS A 3 13.72 1.30 4.23
C LYS A 3 13.21 2.51 4.98
N LEU A 4 11.98 2.45 5.44
CA LEU A 4 11.37 3.40 6.37
C LEU A 4 11.26 2.72 7.73
N ARG A 5 11.67 3.43 8.77
CA ARG A 5 11.46 2.98 10.14
C ARG A 5 10.04 3.38 10.57
N LEU A 6 9.26 2.41 11.00
CA LEU A 6 7.92 2.60 11.55
C LEU A 6 8.00 3.05 13.03
N ASN A 7 6.92 3.61 13.56
CA ASN A 7 6.83 4.07 14.95
C ASN A 7 7.08 2.99 16.01
N ASN A 8 6.87 1.72 15.66
CA ASN A 8 7.17 0.57 16.52
C ASN A 8 8.59 0.00 16.32
N GLY A 9 9.41 0.64 15.51
CA GLY A 9 10.79 0.23 15.22
C GLY A 9 10.97 -0.76 14.07
N THR A 10 9.91 -1.32 13.52
CA THR A 10 9.97 -2.21 12.35
C THR A 10 10.52 -1.47 11.12
N GLU A 11 11.38 -2.11 10.36
CA GLU A 11 11.89 -1.58 9.09
C GLU A 11 11.05 -2.09 7.91
N MET A 12 10.35 -1.19 7.23
CA MET A 12 9.54 -1.47 6.05
C MET A 12 10.28 -1.04 4.78
N PRO A 13 10.38 -1.88 3.72
CA PRO A 13 10.87 -1.43 2.43
C PRO A 13 10.07 -0.22 1.92
N GLN A 14 10.78 0.79 1.40
CA GLN A 14 10.11 1.99 0.89
C GLN A 14 9.44 1.74 -0.47
N MET A 15 9.86 0.69 -1.19
CA MET A 15 9.29 0.30 -2.46
C MET A 15 8.87 -1.16 -2.43
N GLY A 16 7.62 -1.40 -2.77
CA GLY A 16 7.00 -2.72 -2.85
C GLY A 16 6.34 -2.95 -4.22
N PHE A 17 5.57 -4.01 -4.28
CA PHE A 17 4.80 -4.41 -5.45
C PHE A 17 3.36 -4.72 -5.04
N GLY A 18 2.38 -4.01 -5.61
CA GLY A 18 0.96 -4.23 -5.37
C GLY A 18 0.36 -5.22 -6.37
N VAL A 19 -0.64 -6.00 -5.92
CA VAL A 19 -1.31 -6.99 -6.79
C VAL A 19 -2.81 -6.73 -6.97
N PHE A 20 -3.31 -5.58 -6.58
CA PHE A 20 -4.71 -5.21 -6.83
C PHE A 20 -5.06 -5.30 -8.33
N GLN A 21 -6.25 -5.81 -8.67
CA GLN A 21 -6.73 -6.03 -10.04
C GLN A 21 -5.94 -7.09 -10.85
N ILE A 22 -5.11 -7.92 -10.24
CA ILE A 22 -4.55 -9.10 -10.91
C ILE A 22 -5.39 -10.30 -10.46
N THR A 23 -6.46 -10.60 -11.21
CA THR A 23 -7.44 -11.63 -10.86
C THR A 23 -7.05 -13.04 -11.32
N ASP A 24 -6.26 -13.15 -12.38
CA ASP A 24 -5.73 -14.43 -12.84
C ASP A 24 -4.59 -14.89 -11.91
N GLN A 25 -4.77 -16.07 -11.30
CA GLN A 25 -3.83 -16.59 -10.30
C GLN A 25 -2.43 -16.82 -10.85
N LYS A 26 -2.34 -17.36 -12.08
CA LYS A 26 -1.06 -17.62 -12.71
C LYS A 26 -0.34 -16.33 -13.07
N GLN A 27 -1.05 -15.36 -13.63
CA GLN A 27 -0.50 -14.04 -13.94
C GLN A 27 -0.04 -13.31 -12.66
N CYS A 28 -0.82 -13.43 -11.56
CA CYS A 28 -0.45 -12.86 -10.28
C CYS A 28 0.86 -13.49 -9.76
N GLU A 29 0.94 -14.81 -9.72
CA GLU A 29 2.14 -15.55 -9.30
C GLU A 29 3.36 -15.15 -10.14
N GLU A 30 3.24 -15.14 -11.46
CA GLU A 30 4.33 -14.76 -12.39
C GLU A 30 4.78 -13.30 -12.19
N SER A 31 3.84 -12.38 -11.97
CA SER A 31 4.14 -10.96 -11.72
C SER A 31 4.89 -10.76 -10.41
N VAL A 32 4.45 -11.43 -9.33
CA VAL A 32 5.11 -11.38 -8.02
C VAL A 32 6.52 -12.01 -8.10
N LEU A 33 6.67 -13.15 -8.77
CA LEU A 33 7.98 -13.77 -8.99
C LEU A 33 8.93 -12.84 -9.76
N THR A 34 8.41 -12.14 -10.77
CA THR A 34 9.18 -11.14 -11.53
C THR A 34 9.62 -10.00 -10.62
N ALA A 35 8.72 -9.44 -9.80
CA ALA A 35 9.05 -8.39 -8.85
C ALA A 35 10.11 -8.83 -7.83
N LEU A 36 9.97 -10.03 -7.26
CA LEU A 36 10.96 -10.58 -6.32
C LEU A 36 12.34 -10.78 -6.96
N LYS A 37 12.39 -11.23 -8.22
CA LYS A 37 13.65 -11.39 -9.00
C LYS A 37 14.32 -10.05 -9.30
N THR A 38 13.58 -8.96 -9.48
CA THR A 38 14.13 -7.60 -9.64
C THR A 38 14.66 -7.00 -8.34
N GLY A 39 14.52 -7.71 -7.23
CA GLY A 39 15.00 -7.25 -5.92
C GLY A 39 13.89 -6.65 -5.04
N CYS A 40 12.62 -6.67 -5.46
CA CYS A 40 11.49 -6.32 -4.58
C CYS A 40 11.52 -7.19 -3.32
N ARG A 41 11.20 -6.56 -2.18
CA ARG A 41 11.13 -7.26 -0.89
C ARG A 41 9.87 -6.90 -0.11
N MET A 42 8.90 -6.22 -0.71
CA MET A 42 7.60 -5.96 -0.11
C MET A 42 6.50 -6.28 -1.12
N ILE A 43 5.55 -7.14 -0.75
CA ILE A 43 4.39 -7.50 -1.57
C ILE A 43 3.12 -7.07 -0.83
N ASP A 44 2.28 -6.30 -1.50
CA ASP A 44 1.02 -5.79 -0.97
C ASP A 44 -0.17 -6.48 -1.65
N THR A 45 -0.93 -7.22 -0.86
CA THR A 45 -2.18 -7.88 -1.25
C THR A 45 -3.31 -7.52 -0.29
N ALA A 46 -4.47 -8.15 -0.39
CA ALA A 46 -5.59 -8.06 0.55
C ALA A 46 -6.52 -9.29 0.42
N ALA A 47 -7.23 -9.63 1.48
CA ALA A 47 -8.21 -10.70 1.48
C ALA A 47 -9.22 -10.58 0.32
N CYS A 48 -9.74 -9.35 0.08
CA CYS A 48 -10.73 -9.11 -0.96
C CYS A 48 -10.20 -9.12 -2.41
N TYR A 49 -8.88 -9.25 -2.62
CA TYR A 49 -8.32 -9.34 -3.98
C TYR A 49 -8.42 -10.75 -4.55
N GLY A 50 -8.65 -11.76 -3.69
CA GLY A 50 -8.77 -13.16 -4.09
C GLY A 50 -7.49 -13.78 -4.65
N ASN A 51 -6.33 -13.16 -4.42
CA ASN A 51 -5.05 -13.58 -5.01
C ASN A 51 -3.94 -13.86 -3.97
N GLU A 52 -4.26 -13.87 -2.67
CA GLU A 52 -3.30 -14.16 -1.61
C GLU A 52 -2.59 -15.50 -1.82
N LYS A 53 -3.32 -16.53 -2.30
CA LYS A 53 -2.73 -17.85 -2.59
C LYS A 53 -1.67 -17.79 -3.70
N ALA A 54 -1.91 -16.99 -4.72
CA ALA A 54 -0.91 -16.78 -5.79
C ALA A 54 0.33 -16.05 -5.26
N VAL A 55 0.13 -15.07 -4.38
CA VAL A 55 1.24 -14.37 -3.68
C VAL A 55 2.04 -15.35 -2.84
N GLY A 56 1.40 -16.16 -1.99
CA GLY A 56 2.06 -17.18 -1.16
C GLY A 56 2.87 -18.17 -2.00
N ASN A 57 2.28 -18.70 -3.07
CA ASN A 57 2.97 -19.57 -4.02
C ASN A 57 4.20 -18.91 -4.64
N ALA A 58 4.10 -17.64 -5.04
CA ALA A 58 5.22 -16.91 -5.62
C ALA A 58 6.37 -16.71 -4.61
N VAL A 59 6.04 -16.36 -3.37
CA VAL A 59 7.05 -16.21 -2.30
C VAL A 59 7.78 -17.53 -2.08
N LEU A 60 7.07 -18.65 -1.93
CA LEU A 60 7.68 -19.99 -1.77
C LEU A 60 8.55 -20.36 -2.96
N LYS A 61 8.05 -20.19 -4.19
CA LYS A 61 8.78 -20.51 -5.43
C LYS A 61 9.99 -19.61 -5.69
N SER A 62 10.03 -18.42 -5.07
CA SER A 62 11.14 -17.49 -5.22
C SER A 62 12.44 -18.00 -4.62
N GLY A 63 12.36 -18.89 -3.64
CA GLY A 63 13.49 -19.37 -2.85
C GLY A 63 14.09 -18.33 -1.89
N ILE A 64 13.46 -17.15 -1.76
CA ILE A 64 13.87 -16.10 -0.82
C ILE A 64 13.35 -16.50 0.56
N ALA A 65 14.17 -16.35 1.60
CA ALA A 65 13.76 -16.65 2.97
C ALA A 65 12.55 -15.76 3.37
N ARG A 66 11.59 -16.33 4.13
CA ARG A 66 10.34 -15.63 4.49
C ARG A 66 10.62 -14.31 5.24
N GLU A 67 11.62 -14.30 6.09
CA GLU A 67 12.06 -13.12 6.84
C GLU A 67 12.63 -11.99 5.98
N ASP A 68 13.05 -12.29 4.76
CA ASP A 68 13.54 -11.31 3.79
C ASP A 68 12.44 -10.72 2.91
N VAL A 69 11.19 -11.19 3.04
CA VAL A 69 10.03 -10.68 2.31
C VAL A 69 9.05 -10.02 3.28
N PHE A 70 8.75 -8.75 3.06
CA PHE A 70 7.78 -7.98 3.82
C PHE A 70 6.39 -8.18 3.20
N LEU A 71 5.52 -8.97 3.85
CA LEU A 71 4.18 -9.27 3.39
C LEU A 71 3.14 -8.35 4.04
N VAL A 72 2.33 -7.73 3.19
CA VAL A 72 1.21 -6.87 3.59
C VAL A 72 -0.10 -7.49 3.11
N SER A 73 -1.06 -7.62 4.02
CA SER A 73 -2.45 -7.93 3.68
C SER A 73 -3.42 -7.06 4.47
N LYS A 74 -4.73 -7.16 4.17
CA LYS A 74 -5.74 -6.25 4.69
C LYS A 74 -7.05 -6.98 4.98
N VAL A 75 -7.69 -6.66 6.11
CA VAL A 75 -9.04 -7.11 6.42
C VAL A 75 -10.07 -6.24 5.72
N TRP A 76 -11.06 -6.87 5.08
CA TRP A 76 -12.14 -6.18 4.37
C TRP A 76 -13.34 -5.87 5.29
N ILE A 77 -14.22 -4.96 4.84
CA ILE A 77 -15.41 -4.52 5.57
C ILE A 77 -16.30 -5.69 6.02
N GLN A 78 -16.49 -6.72 5.17
CA GLN A 78 -17.33 -7.89 5.49
C GLN A 78 -16.85 -8.62 6.75
N ASP A 79 -15.56 -8.58 7.03
CA ASP A 79 -14.88 -9.24 8.14
C ASP A 79 -14.49 -8.27 9.26
N ALA A 80 -15.05 -7.05 9.23
CA ALA A 80 -14.85 -6.07 10.28
C ALA A 80 -15.50 -6.52 11.60
N GLY A 81 -14.77 -6.33 12.71
CA GLY A 81 -15.14 -6.77 14.07
C GLY A 81 -14.18 -7.83 14.59
N TYR A 82 -14.09 -7.95 15.92
CA TYR A 82 -13.06 -8.72 16.61
C TYR A 82 -12.93 -10.17 16.10
N ASP A 83 -13.98 -11.00 16.30
CA ASP A 83 -13.90 -12.43 15.94
C ASP A 83 -13.78 -12.67 14.43
N ARG A 84 -14.41 -11.82 13.61
CA ARG A 84 -14.34 -11.94 12.15
C ARG A 84 -12.94 -11.60 11.64
N THR A 85 -12.31 -10.58 12.19
CA THR A 85 -10.95 -10.20 11.84
C THR A 85 -9.95 -11.30 12.18
N ILE A 86 -10.08 -11.96 13.35
CA ILE A 86 -9.23 -13.11 13.69
C ILE A 86 -9.40 -14.22 12.67
N ARG A 87 -10.65 -14.61 12.32
CA ARG A 87 -10.90 -15.66 11.31
C ARG A 87 -10.34 -15.29 9.93
N SER A 88 -10.55 -14.05 9.50
CA SER A 88 -10.01 -13.56 8.23
C SER A 88 -8.48 -13.56 8.22
N PHE A 89 -7.85 -13.20 9.34
CA PHE A 89 -6.40 -13.25 9.47
C PHE A 89 -5.85 -14.69 9.37
N GLU A 90 -6.48 -15.67 10.05
CA GLU A 90 -6.08 -17.08 9.94
C GLU A 90 -6.18 -17.56 8.49
N LYS A 91 -7.24 -17.18 7.80
CA LYS A 91 -7.42 -17.54 6.39
C LYS A 91 -6.38 -16.87 5.47
N THR A 92 -6.04 -15.62 5.76
CA THR A 92 -4.96 -14.89 5.09
C THR A 92 -3.62 -15.62 5.26
N LEU A 93 -3.28 -16.07 6.48
CA LEU A 93 -2.06 -16.84 6.73
C LEU A 93 -2.05 -18.18 5.98
N GLU A 94 -3.19 -18.90 5.97
CA GLU A 94 -3.33 -20.15 5.20
C GLU A 94 -3.07 -19.88 3.70
N ASN A 95 -3.72 -18.85 3.13
CA ASN A 95 -3.57 -18.50 1.73
C ASN A 95 -2.14 -18.08 1.37
N LEU A 96 -1.51 -17.26 2.21
CA LEU A 96 -0.14 -16.79 2.02
C LEU A 96 0.91 -17.84 2.41
N GLN A 97 0.51 -18.96 3.01
CA GLN A 97 1.38 -20.05 3.45
C GLN A 97 2.51 -19.56 4.38
N THR A 98 2.14 -18.81 5.41
CA THR A 98 3.06 -18.19 6.37
C THR A 98 2.45 -18.18 7.76
N ASP A 99 3.29 -18.10 8.80
CA ASP A 99 2.86 -18.07 10.20
C ASP A 99 2.66 -16.64 10.75
N TYR A 100 3.07 -15.61 10.00
CA TYR A 100 2.98 -14.22 10.43
C TYR A 100 2.87 -13.27 9.24
N LEU A 101 2.39 -12.04 9.50
CA LEU A 101 2.46 -10.91 8.58
C LEU A 101 3.43 -9.85 9.08
N ASP A 102 4.09 -9.18 8.16
CA ASP A 102 4.94 -8.01 8.48
C ASP A 102 4.08 -6.76 8.71
N LEU A 103 2.99 -6.60 7.95
CA LEU A 103 2.03 -5.52 8.14
C LEU A 103 0.61 -6.02 7.84
N TYR A 104 -0.32 -5.78 8.76
CA TYR A 104 -1.75 -6.03 8.53
C TYR A 104 -2.54 -4.75 8.67
N LEU A 105 -3.46 -4.49 7.73
CA LEU A 105 -4.17 -3.23 7.62
C LEU A 105 -5.70 -3.41 7.71
N ILE A 106 -6.39 -2.48 8.33
CA ILE A 106 -7.82 -2.29 8.10
C ILE A 106 -7.97 -1.64 6.73
N HIS A 107 -8.65 -2.31 5.78
CA HIS A 107 -8.71 -1.88 4.38
C HIS A 107 -9.54 -0.61 4.16
N MET A 108 -10.65 -0.49 4.90
CA MET A 108 -11.59 0.63 4.78
C MET A 108 -12.08 1.09 6.16
N PRO A 109 -12.31 2.40 6.35
CA PRO A 109 -12.76 2.98 7.61
C PRO A 109 -14.27 2.76 7.84
N TYR A 110 -14.76 1.52 7.63
CA TYR A 110 -16.18 1.17 7.73
C TYR A 110 -16.42 -0.09 8.55
N GLY A 111 -17.66 -0.27 9.00
CA GLY A 111 -18.04 -1.38 9.85
C GLY A 111 -17.47 -1.24 11.27
N ASP A 112 -17.33 -2.36 11.98
CA ASP A 112 -16.72 -2.40 13.31
C ASP A 112 -15.19 -2.42 13.22
N TYR A 113 -14.58 -1.34 12.70
CA TYR A 113 -13.13 -1.24 12.59
C TYR A 113 -12.44 -1.12 13.96
N HIS A 114 -13.10 -0.62 15.01
CA HIS A 114 -12.58 -0.64 16.36
C HIS A 114 -12.50 -2.08 16.91
N GLY A 115 -13.49 -2.93 16.62
CA GLY A 115 -13.42 -4.36 16.92
C GLY A 115 -12.27 -5.05 16.19
N SER A 116 -12.11 -4.73 14.90
CA SER A 116 -10.97 -5.21 14.11
C SER A 116 -9.64 -4.77 14.70
N TRP A 117 -9.54 -3.50 15.12
CA TRP A 117 -8.30 -2.98 15.71
C TRP A 117 -7.93 -3.72 16.99
N ARG A 118 -8.90 -3.97 17.90
CA ARG A 118 -8.65 -4.78 19.11
C ARG A 118 -8.12 -6.18 18.80
N ALA A 119 -8.67 -6.83 17.78
CA ALA A 119 -8.17 -8.13 17.32
C ALA A 119 -6.73 -8.02 16.79
N MET A 120 -6.43 -6.97 16.01
CA MET A 120 -5.10 -6.74 15.47
C MET A 120 -4.08 -6.40 16.57
N GLU A 121 -4.47 -5.66 17.61
CA GLU A 121 -3.63 -5.39 18.78
C GLU A 121 -3.25 -6.68 19.53
N GLU A 122 -4.18 -7.64 19.66
CA GLU A 122 -3.90 -8.94 20.26
C GLU A 122 -2.93 -9.74 19.41
N LEU A 123 -3.23 -9.90 18.11
CA LEU A 123 -2.34 -10.59 17.17
C LEU A 123 -0.93 -9.97 17.08
N TYR A 124 -0.84 -8.66 17.24
CA TYR A 124 0.42 -7.92 17.32
C TYR A 124 1.19 -8.25 18.61
N ARG A 125 0.52 -8.26 19.77
CA ARG A 125 1.14 -8.63 21.06
C ARG A 125 1.60 -10.08 21.07
N ASP A 126 0.88 -10.96 20.38
CA ASP A 126 1.23 -12.38 20.21
C ASP A 126 2.37 -12.59 19.19
N GLY A 127 2.85 -11.53 18.54
CA GLY A 127 3.95 -11.59 17.57
C GLY A 127 3.55 -12.16 16.21
N ARG A 128 2.26 -12.38 15.96
CA ARG A 128 1.74 -12.89 14.69
C ARG A 128 1.66 -11.81 13.60
N ILE A 129 1.68 -10.54 14.00
CA ILE A 129 1.79 -9.38 13.12
C ILE A 129 2.94 -8.52 13.64
N LYS A 130 3.85 -8.10 12.77
CA LYS A 130 4.99 -7.24 13.17
C LYS A 130 4.64 -5.76 13.24
N ALA A 131 3.67 -5.31 12.47
CA ALA A 131 3.15 -3.94 12.49
C ALA A 131 1.68 -3.93 12.07
N ILE A 132 0.87 -3.05 12.69
CA ILE A 132 -0.54 -2.87 12.35
C ILE A 132 -0.77 -1.45 11.84
N GLY A 133 -1.73 -1.31 10.93
CA GLY A 133 -2.06 -0.03 10.33
C GLY A 133 -3.44 -0.01 9.68
N VAL A 134 -3.69 1.04 8.94
CA VAL A 134 -4.99 1.29 8.31
C VAL A 134 -4.83 1.69 6.85
N CYS A 135 -5.94 1.67 6.10
CA CYS A 135 -6.02 2.24 4.77
C CYS A 135 -7.20 3.21 4.70
N ASN A 136 -7.02 4.30 3.96
CA ASN A 136 -8.08 5.24 3.63
C ASN A 136 -8.73 5.92 4.85
N PHE A 137 -8.04 5.97 5.99
CA PHE A 137 -8.51 6.70 7.16
C PHE A 137 -8.23 8.18 6.97
N GLU A 138 -9.28 9.00 7.01
CA GLU A 138 -9.15 10.45 7.08
C GLU A 138 -8.77 10.90 8.50
N ALA A 139 -8.41 12.16 8.65
CA ALA A 139 -7.83 12.67 9.88
C ALA A 139 -8.73 12.46 11.12
N ASP A 140 -10.03 12.65 10.99
CA ASP A 140 -11.00 12.49 12.09
C ASP A 140 -11.06 11.03 12.59
N ARG A 141 -11.19 10.06 11.66
CA ARG A 141 -11.24 8.64 11.99
C ARG A 141 -9.90 8.09 12.43
N LEU A 142 -8.80 8.61 11.87
CA LEU A 142 -7.45 8.23 12.27
C LEU A 142 -7.18 8.66 13.72
N VAL A 143 -7.51 9.89 14.05
CA VAL A 143 -7.30 10.43 15.41
C VAL A 143 -8.24 9.77 16.41
N ASP A 144 -9.51 9.50 16.05
CA ASP A 144 -10.44 8.75 16.89
C ASP A 144 -9.91 7.35 17.22
N LEU A 145 -9.37 6.64 16.22
CA LEU A 145 -8.74 5.33 16.44
C LEU A 145 -7.54 5.44 17.39
N ILE A 146 -6.66 6.42 17.20
CA ILE A 146 -5.48 6.64 18.03
C ILE A 146 -5.85 6.90 19.49
N LEU A 147 -6.86 7.75 19.72
CA LEU A 147 -7.28 8.13 21.08
C LEU A 147 -8.06 7.02 21.80
N SER A 148 -8.57 6.04 21.05
CA SER A 148 -9.42 4.96 21.58
C SER A 148 -8.65 3.66 21.85
N HIS A 149 -7.37 3.56 21.49
CA HIS A 149 -6.60 2.32 21.52
C HIS A 149 -5.17 2.52 22.05
N GLU A 150 -4.53 1.42 22.47
CA GLU A 150 -3.18 1.46 23.05
C GLU A 150 -2.07 1.45 21.99
N VAL A 151 -2.27 0.71 20.88
CA VAL A 151 -1.30 0.63 19.81
C VAL A 151 -1.68 1.60 18.70
N MET A 152 -0.77 2.51 18.36
CA MET A 152 -0.98 3.45 17.26
C MET A 152 -0.78 2.77 15.89
N PRO A 153 -1.53 3.17 14.85
CA PRO A 153 -1.24 2.73 13.50
C PRO A 153 0.21 3.07 13.11
N ALA A 154 0.91 2.10 12.54
CA ALA A 154 2.26 2.34 12.02
C ALA A 154 2.24 2.94 10.61
N VAL A 155 1.19 2.63 9.84
CA VAL A 155 1.00 3.03 8.44
C VAL A 155 -0.45 3.43 8.21
N ASN A 156 -0.68 4.46 7.41
CA ASN A 156 -1.95 4.69 6.72
C ASN A 156 -1.68 4.62 5.20
N GLN A 157 -2.28 3.62 4.55
CA GLN A 157 -2.17 3.42 3.12
C GLN A 157 -3.28 4.18 2.40
N ILE A 158 -2.93 5.20 1.63
CA ILE A 158 -3.88 6.17 1.04
C ILE A 158 -3.67 6.34 -0.47
N GLU A 159 -4.71 6.79 -1.19
CA GLU A 159 -4.56 7.27 -2.55
C GLU A 159 -3.52 8.38 -2.60
N MET A 160 -2.43 8.15 -3.34
CA MET A 160 -1.42 9.20 -3.49
C MET A 160 -0.64 9.09 -4.80
N HIS A 161 -0.66 10.18 -5.54
CA HIS A 161 -0.01 10.39 -6.83
C HIS A 161 0.13 11.90 -7.08
N PRO A 162 0.79 12.39 -8.16
CA PRO A 162 0.98 13.82 -8.41
C PRO A 162 -0.29 14.67 -8.33
N PHE A 163 -1.45 14.14 -8.75
CA PHE A 163 -2.71 14.88 -8.73
C PHE A 163 -3.46 14.80 -7.39
N CYS A 164 -3.10 13.87 -6.50
CA CYS A 164 -3.71 13.68 -5.18
C CYS A 164 -2.60 13.49 -4.15
N GLN A 165 -2.20 14.55 -3.45
CA GLN A 165 -1.02 14.52 -2.58
C GLN A 165 -1.34 14.43 -1.08
N GLN A 166 -2.62 14.49 -0.70
CA GLN A 166 -3.10 14.30 0.68
C GLN A 166 -2.36 15.13 1.75
N ARG A 167 -1.96 16.36 1.42
CA ARG A 167 -1.03 17.17 2.23
C ARG A 167 -1.52 17.39 3.67
N GLU A 168 -2.82 17.68 3.84
CA GLU A 168 -3.37 17.96 5.17
C GLU A 168 -3.46 16.68 6.02
N LEU A 169 -3.87 15.57 5.43
CA LEU A 169 -3.89 14.28 6.11
C LEU A 169 -2.45 13.84 6.49
N ARG A 170 -1.48 14.03 5.61
CA ARG A 170 -0.08 13.70 5.88
C ARG A 170 0.50 14.49 7.04
N LYS A 171 0.16 15.77 7.20
CA LYS A 171 0.56 16.57 8.37
C LYS A 171 0.06 15.95 9.67
N VAL A 172 -1.19 15.48 9.69
CA VAL A 172 -1.75 14.77 10.86
C VAL A 172 -1.01 13.47 11.11
N MET A 173 -0.73 12.68 10.06
CA MET A 173 0.02 11.43 10.18
C MET A 173 1.44 11.66 10.71
N GLU A 174 2.13 12.71 10.25
CA GLU A 174 3.46 13.11 10.72
C GLU A 174 3.47 13.45 12.22
N MET A 175 2.42 14.12 12.74
CA MET A 175 2.31 14.43 14.17
C MET A 175 2.31 13.18 15.07
N TYR A 176 1.87 12.04 14.55
CA TYR A 176 1.80 10.76 15.26
C TYR A 176 2.84 9.74 14.78
N ASP A 177 3.82 10.16 13.99
CA ASP A 177 4.84 9.28 13.37
C ASP A 177 4.24 8.09 12.60
N ILE A 178 3.12 8.33 11.90
CA ILE A 178 2.46 7.34 11.05
C ILE A 178 2.99 7.49 9.62
N ARG A 179 3.53 6.40 9.05
CA ARG A 179 4.08 6.43 7.70
C ARG A 179 2.99 6.39 6.64
N THR A 180 3.18 7.19 5.60
CA THR A 180 2.35 7.15 4.41
C THR A 180 2.80 6.02 3.49
N MET A 181 1.84 5.20 3.04
CA MET A 181 2.01 4.28 1.93
C MET A 181 1.07 4.67 0.80
N ALA A 182 1.60 4.87 -0.40
CA ALA A 182 0.84 5.30 -1.57
C ALA A 182 0.29 4.10 -2.34
N TRP A 183 -1.02 3.93 -2.39
CA TRP A 183 -1.66 3.11 -3.39
C TRP A 183 -1.99 3.95 -4.63
N ALA A 184 -2.13 3.29 -5.79
CA ALA A 184 -2.31 3.90 -7.11
C ALA A 184 -1.32 5.05 -7.42
N PRO A 185 0.01 4.85 -7.26
CA PRO A 185 0.99 5.93 -7.51
C PRO A 185 0.91 6.51 -8.91
N PHE A 186 0.31 5.77 -9.85
CA PHE A 186 0.08 6.17 -11.24
C PHE A 186 -1.37 6.58 -11.53
N ALA A 187 -2.18 6.93 -10.51
CA ALA A 187 -3.59 7.32 -10.67
C ALA A 187 -4.41 6.32 -11.53
N GLU A 188 -4.06 5.02 -11.52
CA GLU A 188 -4.63 3.99 -12.43
C GLU A 188 -4.56 4.36 -13.92
N GLY A 189 -3.62 5.19 -14.33
CA GLY A 189 -3.49 5.67 -15.70
C GLY A 189 -4.46 6.79 -16.08
N ARG A 190 -5.24 7.30 -15.13
CA ARG A 190 -6.23 8.36 -15.36
C ARG A 190 -5.56 9.70 -15.69
N ASN A 191 -6.33 10.61 -16.29
CA ASN A 191 -5.94 11.98 -16.63
C ASN A 191 -4.62 12.10 -17.41
N GLY A 192 -4.32 11.09 -18.23
CA GLY A 192 -3.13 11.10 -19.08
C GLY A 192 -1.82 11.18 -18.31
N ILE A 193 -1.76 10.63 -17.09
CA ILE A 193 -0.60 10.76 -16.19
C ILE A 193 0.72 10.35 -16.83
N PHE A 194 0.72 9.33 -17.70
CA PHE A 194 1.92 8.86 -18.40
C PHE A 194 2.32 9.73 -19.61
N GLN A 195 1.40 10.60 -20.08
CA GLN A 195 1.61 11.56 -21.17
C GLN A 195 1.65 13.01 -20.66
N ASN A 196 1.72 13.21 -19.33
CA ASN A 196 1.74 14.55 -18.76
C ASN A 196 3.04 15.29 -19.11
N ASP A 197 2.91 16.50 -19.69
CA ASP A 197 4.05 17.28 -20.18
C ASP A 197 5.05 17.65 -19.09
N THR A 198 4.58 17.96 -17.87
CA THR A 198 5.46 18.28 -16.73
C THR A 198 6.30 17.09 -16.33
N LEU A 199 5.68 15.92 -16.19
CA LEU A 199 6.38 14.68 -15.83
C LEU A 199 7.34 14.24 -16.94
N ALA A 200 6.94 14.37 -18.21
CA ALA A 200 7.79 14.06 -19.36
C ALA A 200 9.00 15.00 -19.45
N ALA A 201 8.78 16.32 -19.23
CA ALA A 201 9.87 17.30 -19.23
C ALA A 201 10.88 17.04 -18.09
N VAL A 202 10.40 16.74 -16.88
CA VAL A 202 11.27 16.34 -15.76
C VAL A 202 12.02 15.05 -16.11
N GLY A 203 11.33 14.04 -16.61
CA GLY A 203 11.93 12.76 -16.95
C GLY A 203 13.01 12.87 -18.03
N SER A 204 12.84 13.75 -19.01
CA SER A 204 13.82 13.96 -20.09
C SER A 204 15.21 14.37 -19.59
N VAL A 205 15.27 15.11 -18.48
CA VAL A 205 16.55 15.54 -17.85
C VAL A 205 17.38 14.35 -17.38
N TYR A 206 16.70 13.28 -16.94
CA TYR A 206 17.34 12.09 -16.36
C TYR A 206 17.27 10.86 -17.27
N HIS A 207 16.74 10.99 -18.49
CA HIS A 207 16.42 9.87 -19.38
C HIS A 207 15.50 8.84 -18.71
N LYS A 208 14.48 9.32 -18.00
CA LYS A 208 13.49 8.52 -17.23
C LYS A 208 12.08 8.73 -17.76
N THR A 209 11.25 7.70 -17.59
CA THR A 209 9.84 7.77 -17.91
C THR A 209 9.04 8.56 -16.85
N PRO A 210 7.85 9.08 -17.20
CA PRO A 210 6.95 9.67 -16.21
C PRO A 210 6.67 8.75 -15.01
N ALA A 211 6.55 7.43 -15.23
CA ALA A 211 6.35 6.45 -14.15
C ALA A 211 7.54 6.46 -13.16
N GLN A 212 8.77 6.44 -13.66
CA GLN A 212 9.96 6.50 -12.83
C GLN A 212 10.07 7.84 -12.09
N VAL A 213 9.72 8.95 -12.74
CA VAL A 213 9.67 10.28 -12.09
C VAL A 213 8.69 10.31 -10.92
N ILE A 214 7.48 9.77 -11.11
CA ILE A 214 6.46 9.69 -10.07
C ILE A 214 6.96 8.87 -8.87
N LEU A 215 7.50 7.68 -9.12
CA LEU A 215 8.02 6.83 -8.05
C LEU A 215 9.18 7.50 -7.31
N ARG A 216 10.09 8.12 -8.04
CA ARG A 216 11.22 8.83 -7.45
C ARG A 216 10.77 10.01 -6.59
N TRP A 217 9.79 10.79 -7.07
CA TRP A 217 9.18 11.88 -6.31
C TRP A 217 8.58 11.38 -5.00
N LEU A 218 7.74 10.34 -5.04
CA LEU A 218 7.14 9.76 -3.82
C LEU A 218 8.21 9.25 -2.84
N ILE A 219 9.24 8.58 -3.34
CA ILE A 219 10.36 8.11 -2.51
C ILE A 219 11.10 9.28 -1.87
N GLN A 220 11.33 10.39 -2.58
CA GLN A 220 11.98 11.58 -2.03
C GLN A 220 11.09 12.33 -1.02
N GLU A 221 9.75 12.24 -1.16
CA GLU A 221 8.79 12.69 -0.15
C GLU A 221 8.76 11.80 1.12
N GLY A 222 9.55 10.73 1.19
CA GLY A 222 9.57 9.82 2.33
C GLY A 222 8.40 8.84 2.38
N ILE A 223 7.73 8.60 1.24
CA ILE A 223 6.53 7.79 1.12
C ILE A 223 6.89 6.38 0.66
N ALA A 224 6.24 5.36 1.23
CA ALA A 224 6.29 4.01 0.70
C ALA A 224 5.38 3.89 -0.52
N VAL A 225 5.81 3.15 -1.54
CA VAL A 225 5.07 3.03 -2.82
C VAL A 225 4.89 1.57 -3.21
N ILE A 226 3.71 1.26 -3.77
CA ILE A 226 3.33 -0.10 -4.22
C ILE A 226 2.81 -0.08 -5.67
N PRO A 227 3.66 0.26 -6.66
CA PRO A 227 3.26 0.21 -8.05
C PRO A 227 2.85 -1.21 -8.46
N LYS A 228 1.92 -1.31 -9.42
CA LYS A 228 1.43 -2.56 -9.98
C LYS A 228 1.68 -2.61 -11.48
N SER A 229 2.13 -3.74 -11.98
CA SER A 229 2.14 -4.07 -13.41
C SER A 229 2.06 -5.59 -13.61
N VAL A 230 1.55 -6.02 -14.76
CA VAL A 230 1.62 -7.42 -15.22
C VAL A 230 2.64 -7.60 -16.36
N HIS A 231 3.25 -6.51 -16.82
CA HIS A 231 4.27 -6.51 -17.86
C HIS A 231 5.66 -6.53 -17.23
N ARG A 232 6.44 -7.53 -17.56
CA ARG A 232 7.78 -7.73 -17.01
C ARG A 232 8.67 -6.49 -17.13
N GLU A 233 8.72 -5.91 -18.31
CA GLU A 233 9.58 -4.74 -18.59
C GLU A 233 9.20 -3.55 -17.70
N ARG A 234 7.90 -3.34 -17.47
CA ARG A 234 7.42 -2.26 -16.60
C ARG A 234 7.68 -2.55 -15.12
N ILE A 235 7.62 -3.83 -14.70
CA ILE A 235 8.00 -4.22 -13.35
C ILE A 235 9.47 -3.89 -13.12
N GLU A 236 10.35 -4.32 -14.03
CA GLU A 236 11.79 -4.05 -13.98
C GLU A 236 12.08 -2.55 -13.99
N GLU A 237 11.45 -1.79 -14.91
CA GLU A 237 11.58 -0.34 -15.05
C GLU A 237 11.20 0.40 -13.76
N ASN A 238 10.08 0.03 -13.13
CA ASN A 238 9.61 0.67 -11.90
C ASN A 238 10.63 0.56 -10.75
N PHE A 239 11.42 -0.50 -10.70
CA PHE A 239 12.47 -0.67 -9.68
C PHE A 239 13.78 0.05 -10.02
N MET A 240 13.91 0.67 -11.21
CA MET A 240 15.12 1.40 -11.65
C MET A 240 14.98 2.91 -11.37
N VAL A 241 14.83 3.28 -10.09
CA VAL A 241 14.58 4.66 -9.62
C VAL A 241 15.60 5.16 -8.59
N ASP A 242 16.60 4.36 -8.25
CA ASP A 242 17.61 4.75 -7.26
C ASP A 242 18.85 5.42 -7.87
N ASP A 243 18.97 5.45 -9.19
CA ASP A 243 20.12 5.95 -9.96
C ASP A 243 20.04 7.45 -10.33
N PHE A 244 18.97 8.14 -9.92
CA PHE A 244 18.80 9.58 -10.11
C PHE A 244 18.11 10.22 -8.90
N GLN A 245 18.17 11.55 -8.84
CA GLN A 245 17.51 12.35 -7.81
C GLN A 245 16.90 13.59 -8.46
N LEU A 246 15.62 13.85 -8.18
CA LEU A 246 14.95 15.07 -8.61
C LEU A 246 15.46 16.27 -7.83
N ALA A 247 15.72 17.36 -8.52
CA ALA A 247 16.10 18.63 -7.91
C ALA A 247 14.87 19.29 -7.23
N ASP A 248 15.10 20.18 -6.26
CA ASP A 248 14.01 20.83 -5.51
C ASP A 248 12.99 21.54 -6.41
N ALA A 249 13.47 22.19 -7.47
CA ALA A 249 12.60 22.85 -8.45
C ALA A 249 11.71 21.88 -9.24
N GLU A 250 12.16 20.64 -9.43
CA GLU A 250 11.37 19.57 -10.09
C GLU A 250 10.38 18.95 -9.11
N MET A 251 10.79 18.75 -7.87
CA MET A 251 9.91 18.34 -6.79
C MET A 251 8.74 19.33 -6.64
N GLU A 252 9.01 20.64 -6.69
CA GLU A 252 7.98 21.68 -6.58
C GLU A 252 7.03 21.67 -7.78
N LYS A 253 7.53 21.53 -9.02
CA LYS A 253 6.66 21.38 -10.20
C LYS A 253 5.68 20.24 -10.06
N ILE A 254 6.10 19.11 -9.47
CA ILE A 254 5.21 17.97 -9.24
C ILE A 254 4.25 18.28 -8.09
N ARG A 255 4.68 18.98 -7.03
CA ARG A 255 3.80 19.43 -5.96
C ARG A 255 2.69 20.35 -6.45
N ASP A 256 2.95 21.18 -7.45
CA ASP A 256 1.95 22.11 -8.04
C ASP A 256 0.86 21.39 -8.84
N MET A 257 1.03 20.10 -9.16
CA MET A 257 0.02 19.30 -9.86
C MET A 257 -1.15 18.85 -8.98
N ASP A 258 -1.09 19.09 -7.67
CA ASP A 258 -2.07 18.64 -6.68
C ASP A 258 -3.45 19.31 -6.89
N ILE A 259 -4.48 18.51 -7.18
CA ILE A 259 -5.86 18.99 -7.28
C ILE A 259 -6.56 19.09 -5.92
N ARG A 260 -5.90 18.65 -4.85
CA ARG A 260 -6.38 18.66 -3.46
C ARG A 260 -7.66 17.86 -3.22
N ASP A 261 -7.89 16.84 -4.02
CA ASP A 261 -9.02 15.92 -3.89
C ASP A 261 -8.63 14.53 -4.34
N THR A 262 -9.40 13.51 -3.93
CA THR A 262 -9.26 12.14 -4.40
C THR A 262 -9.83 11.98 -5.81
N MET A 263 -9.25 11.09 -6.60
CA MET A 263 -9.67 10.86 -7.99
C MET A 263 -10.24 9.46 -8.22
N ILE A 264 -9.90 8.52 -7.35
CA ILE A 264 -10.22 7.11 -7.55
C ILE A 264 -11.24 6.66 -6.51
N LEU A 265 -11.04 7.04 -5.25
CA LEU A 265 -11.85 6.62 -4.12
C LEU A 265 -12.35 7.83 -3.32
N THR A 266 -13.66 8.06 -3.33
CA THR A 266 -14.30 9.16 -2.59
C THR A 266 -15.01 8.61 -1.36
N ILE A 267 -14.26 8.30 -0.31
CA ILE A 267 -14.80 7.66 0.92
C ILE A 267 -15.86 8.46 1.67
N ARG A 268 -16.04 9.74 1.35
CA ARG A 268 -17.10 10.60 1.91
C ARG A 268 -18.42 10.49 1.14
N SER A 269 -18.43 9.87 -0.04
CA SER A 269 -19.63 9.70 -0.85
C SER A 269 -20.50 8.57 -0.30
N LEU A 270 -21.79 8.82 -0.14
CA LEU A 270 -22.75 7.77 0.29
C LEU A 270 -22.82 6.64 -0.72
N ASP A 271 -22.80 6.94 -2.02
CA ASP A 271 -22.83 5.93 -3.07
C ASP A 271 -21.61 4.99 -2.97
N GLU A 272 -20.45 5.55 -2.64
CA GLU A 272 -19.23 4.76 -2.46
C GLU A 272 -19.31 3.89 -1.20
N VAL A 273 -19.88 4.40 -0.11
CA VAL A 273 -20.11 3.60 1.10
C VAL A 273 -21.00 2.40 0.79
N TYR A 274 -22.13 2.60 0.09
CA TYR A 274 -23.00 1.50 -0.33
C TYR A 274 -22.27 0.52 -1.23
N ARG A 275 -21.62 0.99 -2.28
CA ARG A 275 -20.87 0.17 -3.23
C ARG A 275 -19.83 -0.72 -2.54
N LEU A 276 -19.05 -0.15 -1.62
CA LEU A 276 -18.00 -0.90 -0.91
C LEU A 276 -18.58 -1.94 0.07
N HIS A 277 -19.74 -1.67 0.68
CA HIS A 277 -20.42 -2.64 1.53
C HIS A 277 -21.06 -3.79 0.75
N GLU A 278 -21.37 -3.61 -0.53
CA GLU A 278 -21.89 -4.67 -1.40
C GLU A 278 -20.82 -5.65 -1.88
N ILE A 279 -19.54 -5.27 -1.85
CA ILE A 279 -18.44 -6.15 -2.25
C ILE A 279 -18.37 -7.31 -1.26
N ARG A 280 -18.63 -8.53 -1.77
CA ARG A 280 -18.50 -9.80 -1.06
C ARG A 280 -17.57 -10.72 -1.83
N PHE A 281 -16.82 -11.53 -1.10
CA PHE A 281 -15.92 -12.53 -1.66
C PHE A 281 -15.88 -13.75 -0.73
N GLU A 282 -15.50 -14.88 -1.28
CA GLU A 282 -15.18 -16.10 -0.55
C GLU A 282 -13.66 -16.12 -0.30
N GLN A 283 -13.27 -16.37 0.95
CA GLN A 283 -11.88 -16.54 1.35
C GLN A 283 -11.44 -18.00 1.32
#